data_c1eaf083ea4b441f72413118acf81a91
#
_entry.id   c1eaf083ea4b441f72413118acf81a91
#
_cell.length_a   1.000
_cell.length_b   1.000
_cell.length_c   1.000
_cell.angle_alpha   90.00
_cell.angle_beta   90.00
_cell.angle_gamma   90.00
#
_symmetry.space_group_name_H-M   'P 1'
#
loop_
_entity.id
_entity.type
_entity.pdbx_description
1 polymer ?
#
loop_
_entity_poly.entity_id
_entity_poly.type
_entity_poly.pdbx_seq_one_letter_code
_entity_poly.pdbx_strand_id
1 'polypeptide(L)'
;MDLLEKYYYDLCGLIYQIPLNKDGWFHFSKELLKILNVSYVHIQAIDFSYNVLSFSNGVGLLPLEAYASAELDYLRYPTEADPRWEKFLDPERKGWYQCHTHLSEEFVEKSDLYQKILLPCGLRYVATHELILDEKLCVFWSVSTSQQRQPLNPQELAFLDRLLPHLKRIVMAQRHLYEFSLDNIVGYNLIDKLAQPIMLLNLSGQVVHNNPVMQRFLVENECVQVINQRLTLPEKDQIRFLEKLYQIEEVFRYKQAQLEQYKDIKFLITETGHSLSCTINLLASEKEMSFFGIRPLVMLSFDDVQITSINNQNIQKKYHLNHDYLKQTYNLTKRELELCDLFVNGMNLQQVAEQMGLTRSSIRTYLKNIFAKTPCSSQVELMQLLMSIRSSY
;
A
#
# COMPACT_ATOMS: atom_id res chain seq x y z
N MET A 1 -0.61 -24.59 38.12
CA MET A 1 -1.30 -23.94 37.01
C MET A 1 -0.21 -23.46 36.08
N ASP A 2 -0.19 -23.96 34.85
CA ASP A 2 0.83 -23.62 33.86
C ASP A 2 0.85 -22.10 33.66
N LEU A 3 2.02 -21.49 33.60
CA LEU A 3 2.18 -20.06 33.48
C LEU A 3 1.43 -19.54 32.20
N LEU A 4 1.36 -20.35 31.15
CA LEU A 4 0.68 -20.05 29.90
C LEU A 4 -0.85 -20.04 30.05
N GLU A 5 -1.44 -20.87 30.94
CA GLU A 5 -2.89 -20.90 31.21
C GLU A 5 -3.40 -19.55 31.73
N LYS A 6 -2.61 -18.85 32.53
CA LYS A 6 -2.98 -17.53 33.05
C LYS A 6 -3.23 -16.51 31.96
N TYR A 7 -2.49 -16.59 30.87
CA TYR A 7 -2.55 -15.60 29.78
C TYR A 7 -3.51 -15.97 28.65
N TYR A 8 -4.05 -17.18 28.66
CA TYR A 8 -4.91 -17.66 27.57
C TYR A 8 -6.15 -16.78 27.37
N TYR A 9 -6.88 -16.48 28.44
CA TYR A 9 -8.09 -15.67 28.35
C TYR A 9 -7.81 -14.22 27.97
N ASP A 10 -6.72 -13.65 28.43
CA ASP A 10 -6.29 -12.30 28.10
C ASP A 10 -5.98 -12.20 26.59
N LEU A 11 -5.23 -13.18 26.05
CA LEU A 11 -4.94 -13.25 24.63
C LEU A 11 -6.19 -13.48 23.80
N CYS A 12 -7.12 -14.33 24.21
CA CYS A 12 -8.42 -14.48 23.55
C CYS A 12 -9.18 -13.15 23.52
N GLY A 13 -9.18 -12.40 24.61
CA GLY A 13 -9.76 -11.06 24.67
C GLY A 13 -9.15 -10.11 23.65
N LEU A 14 -7.81 -10.09 23.53
CA LEU A 14 -7.11 -9.28 22.53
C LEU A 14 -7.42 -9.74 21.09
N ILE A 15 -7.50 -11.04 20.82
CA ILE A 15 -7.86 -11.58 19.50
C ILE A 15 -9.24 -11.06 19.07
N TYR A 16 -10.24 -11.09 19.95
CA TYR A 16 -11.58 -10.60 19.62
C TYR A 16 -11.69 -9.09 19.49
N GLN A 17 -10.69 -8.32 19.95
CA GLN A 17 -10.59 -6.89 19.73
C GLN A 17 -9.94 -6.53 18.38
N ILE A 18 -9.27 -7.47 17.70
CA ILE A 18 -8.60 -7.21 16.43
C ILE A 18 -9.50 -6.52 15.39
N PRO A 19 -10.71 -7.00 15.08
CA PRO A 19 -11.55 -6.38 14.06
C PRO A 19 -12.20 -5.06 14.52
N LEU A 20 -12.12 -4.75 15.81
CA LEU A 20 -12.73 -3.55 16.40
C LEU A 20 -11.74 -2.40 16.57
N ASN A 21 -10.44 -2.67 16.44
CA ASN A 21 -9.39 -1.71 16.68
C ASN A 21 -8.32 -1.82 15.59
N LYS A 22 -7.98 -0.70 14.94
CA LYS A 22 -6.94 -0.64 13.90
C LYS A 22 -5.57 -1.16 14.36
N ASP A 23 -5.26 -1.03 15.66
CA ASP A 23 -4.02 -1.51 16.28
C ASP A 23 -4.19 -2.89 16.94
N GLY A 24 -5.29 -3.59 16.67
CA GLY A 24 -5.63 -4.85 17.34
C GLY A 24 -4.59 -5.95 17.11
N TRP A 25 -4.09 -6.09 15.87
CA TRP A 25 -3.00 -7.02 15.57
C TRP A 25 -1.71 -6.67 16.32
N PHE A 26 -1.38 -5.37 16.40
CA PHE A 26 -0.20 -4.92 17.14
C PHE A 26 -0.31 -5.26 18.62
N HIS A 27 -1.44 -5.00 19.28
CA HIS A 27 -1.63 -5.27 20.69
C HIS A 27 -1.56 -6.77 21.01
N PHE A 28 -2.25 -7.59 20.21
CA PHE A 28 -2.19 -9.06 20.34
C PHE A 28 -0.77 -9.59 20.14
N SER A 29 -0.12 -9.21 19.04
CA SER A 29 1.23 -9.69 18.71
C SER A 29 2.27 -9.25 19.73
N LYS A 30 2.17 -8.02 20.24
CA LYS A 30 3.07 -7.48 21.26
C LYS A 30 2.95 -8.23 22.60
N GLU A 31 1.73 -8.57 22.99
CA GLU A 31 1.53 -9.32 24.22
C GLU A 31 2.01 -10.78 24.10
N LEU A 32 1.69 -11.43 22.98
CA LEU A 32 2.17 -12.77 22.69
C LEU A 32 3.71 -12.85 22.66
N LEU A 33 4.35 -11.85 22.03
CA LEU A 33 5.81 -11.74 21.96
C LEU A 33 6.44 -11.74 23.35
N LYS A 34 5.86 -11.03 24.32
CA LYS A 34 6.34 -10.99 25.69
C LYS A 34 6.11 -12.32 26.43
N ILE A 35 4.89 -12.88 26.32
CA ILE A 35 4.49 -14.11 27.03
C ILE A 35 5.37 -15.28 26.62
N LEU A 36 5.62 -15.43 25.32
CA LEU A 36 6.43 -16.53 24.79
C LEU A 36 7.92 -16.19 24.70
N ASN A 37 8.32 -14.97 25.01
CA ASN A 37 9.71 -14.50 24.85
C ASN A 37 10.26 -14.83 23.46
N VAL A 38 9.50 -14.50 22.41
CA VAL A 38 9.86 -14.72 21.00
C VAL A 38 10.40 -13.44 20.36
N SER A 39 11.06 -13.55 19.21
CA SER A 39 11.69 -12.41 18.54
C SER A 39 10.74 -11.62 17.65
N TYR A 40 9.77 -12.32 17.04
CA TYR A 40 8.86 -11.71 16.07
C TYR A 40 7.56 -12.51 15.96
N VAL A 41 6.45 -11.81 15.92
CA VAL A 41 5.11 -12.35 15.64
C VAL A 41 4.59 -11.65 14.39
N HIS A 42 4.19 -12.41 13.39
CA HIS A 42 3.88 -11.89 12.08
C HIS A 42 2.64 -12.56 11.49
N ILE A 43 1.74 -11.75 10.95
CA ILE A 43 0.63 -12.20 10.11
C ILE A 43 0.80 -11.64 8.71
N GLN A 44 0.65 -12.49 7.71
CA GLN A 44 0.75 -12.11 6.29
C GLN A 44 -0.39 -12.71 5.49
N ALA A 45 -0.80 -12.02 4.44
CA ALA A 45 -1.73 -12.52 3.45
C ALA A 45 -1.13 -12.41 2.05
N ILE A 46 -1.22 -13.49 1.27
CA ILE A 46 -0.86 -13.53 -0.14
C ILE A 46 -2.13 -13.72 -0.94
N ASP A 47 -2.39 -12.78 -1.83
CA ASP A 47 -3.45 -12.88 -2.82
C ASP A 47 -2.92 -13.64 -4.04
N PHE A 48 -3.42 -14.85 -4.27
CA PHE A 48 -2.98 -15.70 -5.38
C PHE A 48 -3.51 -15.23 -6.73
N SER A 49 -4.59 -14.45 -6.75
CA SER A 49 -5.14 -13.89 -7.99
C SER A 49 -4.16 -12.91 -8.64
N TYR A 50 -3.43 -12.17 -7.82
CA TYR A 50 -2.44 -11.19 -8.24
C TYR A 50 -1.00 -11.64 -7.98
N ASN A 51 -0.81 -12.78 -7.32
CA ASN A 51 0.49 -13.29 -6.85
C ASN A 51 1.29 -12.24 -6.07
N VAL A 52 0.64 -11.55 -5.15
CA VAL A 52 1.25 -10.49 -4.34
C VAL A 52 0.94 -10.70 -2.86
N LEU A 53 1.84 -10.23 -2.04
CA LEU A 53 1.62 -10.11 -0.61
C LEU A 53 0.66 -8.91 -0.37
N SER A 54 -0.59 -9.19 -0.05
CA SER A 54 -1.66 -8.20 0.07
C SER A 54 -1.75 -7.55 1.45
N PHE A 55 -1.30 -8.25 2.50
CA PHE A 55 -1.30 -7.75 3.87
C PHE A 55 -0.06 -8.24 4.63
N SER A 56 0.49 -7.39 5.48
CA SER A 56 1.59 -7.74 6.37
C SER A 56 1.50 -6.90 7.64
N ASN A 57 1.47 -7.56 8.78
CA ASN A 57 1.56 -6.91 10.09
C ASN A 57 2.47 -7.74 11.00
N GLY A 58 3.55 -7.14 11.45
CA GLY A 58 4.53 -7.80 12.28
C GLY A 58 4.96 -6.95 13.48
N VAL A 59 5.19 -7.61 14.60
CA VAL A 59 5.70 -6.98 15.82
C VAL A 59 6.89 -7.79 16.31
N GLY A 60 7.99 -7.12 16.61
CA GLY A 60 9.22 -7.76 17.05
C GLY A 60 10.03 -6.92 18.05
N LEU A 61 11.22 -7.40 18.32
CA LEU A 61 12.15 -6.75 19.26
C LEU A 61 12.88 -5.55 18.65
N LEU A 62 13.00 -5.52 17.32
CA LEU A 62 13.60 -4.41 16.58
C LEU A 62 12.55 -3.37 16.19
N PRO A 63 12.96 -2.15 15.80
CA PRO A 63 12.06 -1.15 15.22
C PRO A 63 11.36 -1.68 13.97
N LEU A 64 10.15 -1.19 13.71
CA LEU A 64 9.32 -1.61 12.58
C LEU A 64 10.05 -1.43 11.23
N GLU A 65 10.85 -0.40 11.10
CA GLU A 65 11.61 -0.08 9.90
C GLU A 65 12.64 -1.17 9.54
N ALA A 66 13.22 -1.82 10.52
CA ALA A 66 14.15 -2.93 10.30
C ALA A 66 13.43 -4.13 9.65
N TYR A 67 12.23 -4.46 10.14
CA TYR A 67 11.43 -5.53 9.57
C TYR A 67 10.87 -5.16 8.19
N ALA A 68 10.42 -3.92 7.99
CA ALA A 68 9.98 -3.43 6.69
C ALA A 68 11.12 -3.48 5.66
N SER A 69 12.34 -3.12 6.05
CA SER A 69 13.53 -3.23 5.21
C SER A 69 13.83 -4.69 4.83
N ALA A 70 13.80 -5.61 5.81
CA ALA A 70 14.00 -7.03 5.55
C ALA A 70 12.91 -7.62 4.65
N GLU A 71 11.67 -7.17 4.78
CA GLU A 71 10.56 -7.58 3.91
C GLU A 71 10.77 -7.12 2.47
N LEU A 72 11.27 -5.90 2.24
CA LEU A 72 11.62 -5.42 0.89
C LEU A 72 12.74 -6.26 0.26
N ASP A 73 13.76 -6.65 1.04
CA ASP A 73 14.80 -7.56 0.57
C ASP A 73 14.23 -8.93 0.23
N TYR A 74 13.33 -9.44 1.06
CA TYR A 74 12.64 -10.71 0.84
C TYR A 74 11.76 -10.70 -0.42
N LEU A 75 11.07 -9.60 -0.73
CA LEU A 75 10.28 -9.46 -1.96
C LEU A 75 11.12 -9.49 -3.24
N ARG A 76 12.45 -9.28 -3.15
CA ARG A 76 13.40 -9.41 -4.25
C ARG A 76 14.07 -10.78 -4.31
N TYR A 77 13.98 -11.53 -3.23
CA TYR A 77 14.52 -12.86 -3.17
C TYR A 77 13.66 -13.80 -4.03
N PRO A 78 14.27 -14.64 -4.91
CA PRO A 78 13.50 -15.56 -5.74
C PRO A 78 12.69 -16.53 -4.87
N THR A 79 11.37 -16.57 -5.06
CA THR A 79 10.48 -17.42 -4.28
C THR A 79 10.86 -18.90 -4.41
N GLU A 80 11.30 -19.29 -5.61
CA GLU A 80 11.76 -20.66 -5.93
C GLU A 80 13.05 -21.04 -5.19
N ALA A 81 13.84 -20.06 -4.76
CA ALA A 81 15.06 -20.27 -3.99
C ALA A 81 14.79 -20.37 -2.47
N ASP A 82 13.57 -20.13 -2.02
CA ASP A 82 13.17 -20.30 -0.62
C ASP A 82 12.52 -21.68 -0.40
N PRO A 83 13.26 -22.68 0.11
CA PRO A 83 12.76 -24.05 0.27
C PRO A 83 11.66 -24.17 1.33
N ARG A 84 11.41 -23.10 2.09
CA ARG A 84 10.35 -23.11 3.11
C ARG A 84 8.96 -23.15 2.48
N TRP A 85 8.76 -22.53 1.31
CA TRP A 85 7.45 -22.47 0.64
C TRP A 85 6.97 -23.84 0.20
N GLU A 86 7.83 -24.65 -0.41
CA GLU A 86 7.47 -26.02 -0.82
C GLU A 86 6.96 -26.83 0.37
N LYS A 87 7.65 -26.77 1.50
CA LYS A 87 7.31 -27.53 2.71
C LYS A 87 6.12 -26.92 3.46
N PHE A 88 5.96 -25.60 3.43
CA PHE A 88 4.83 -24.94 4.06
C PHE A 88 3.52 -25.23 3.32
N LEU A 89 3.53 -25.22 1.98
CA LEU A 89 2.36 -25.47 1.14
C LEU A 89 2.10 -26.96 0.86
N ASP A 90 2.89 -27.87 1.41
CA ASP A 90 2.70 -29.32 1.26
C ASP A 90 1.31 -29.72 1.81
N PRO A 91 0.40 -30.27 0.96
CA PRO A 91 -0.95 -30.66 1.39
C PRO A 91 -0.97 -31.77 2.44
N GLU A 92 0.10 -32.57 2.54
CA GLU A 92 0.23 -33.65 3.52
C GLU A 92 0.76 -33.14 4.89
N ARG A 93 1.20 -31.89 4.96
CA ARG A 93 1.67 -31.29 6.21
C ARG A 93 0.55 -31.21 7.24
N LYS A 94 0.84 -31.69 8.44
CA LYS A 94 -0.06 -31.60 9.59
C LYS A 94 0.49 -30.64 10.63
N GLY A 95 -0.34 -29.66 11.05
CA GLY A 95 0.01 -28.71 12.09
C GLY A 95 1.05 -27.65 11.67
N TRP A 96 1.87 -27.23 12.60
CA TRP A 96 2.84 -26.17 12.40
C TRP A 96 3.97 -26.56 11.44
N TYR A 97 4.20 -25.73 10.44
CA TYR A 97 5.45 -25.72 9.73
C TYR A 97 6.55 -25.21 10.66
N GLN A 98 7.69 -25.88 10.71
CA GLN A 98 8.84 -25.45 11.49
C GLN A 98 10.11 -25.58 10.63
N CYS A 99 10.77 -24.46 10.31
CA CYS A 99 11.88 -24.45 9.38
C CYS A 99 13.05 -25.36 9.78
N HIS A 100 13.36 -25.47 11.08
CA HIS A 100 14.50 -26.26 11.58
C HIS A 100 14.32 -27.77 11.45
N THR A 101 13.12 -28.27 11.14
CA THR A 101 12.88 -29.70 10.99
C THR A 101 13.38 -30.25 9.63
N HIS A 102 13.65 -29.37 8.67
CA HIS A 102 14.09 -29.77 7.33
C HIS A 102 15.13 -28.84 6.69
N LEU A 103 15.51 -27.76 7.34
CA LEU A 103 16.63 -26.94 6.88
C LEU A 103 17.88 -27.27 7.67
N SER A 104 18.95 -27.67 6.96
CA SER A 104 20.24 -27.96 7.58
C SER A 104 20.94 -26.70 8.07
N GLU A 105 21.81 -26.82 9.09
CA GLU A 105 22.65 -25.71 9.54
C GLU A 105 23.55 -25.19 8.40
N GLU A 106 24.04 -26.08 7.55
CA GLU A 106 24.83 -25.72 6.38
C GLU A 106 24.05 -24.80 5.40
N PHE A 107 22.76 -25.08 5.18
CA PHE A 107 21.91 -24.20 4.38
C PHE A 107 21.77 -22.82 5.03
N VAL A 108 21.55 -22.79 6.34
CA VAL A 108 21.41 -21.53 7.09
C VAL A 108 22.69 -20.69 7.02
N GLU A 109 23.85 -21.32 7.16
CA GLU A 109 25.15 -20.64 7.11
C GLU A 109 25.49 -20.08 5.74
N LYS A 110 25.04 -20.73 4.67
CA LYS A 110 25.39 -20.35 3.28
C LYS A 110 24.30 -19.55 2.56
N SER A 111 23.08 -19.56 3.05
CA SER A 111 21.93 -18.94 2.38
C SER A 111 21.90 -17.43 2.57
N ASP A 112 21.83 -16.69 1.48
CA ASP A 112 21.58 -15.24 1.49
C ASP A 112 20.28 -14.88 2.22
N LEU A 113 19.24 -15.72 2.13
CA LEU A 113 17.99 -15.56 2.85
C LEU A 113 18.22 -15.44 4.36
N TYR A 114 19.04 -16.33 4.92
CA TYR A 114 19.32 -16.29 6.35
C TYR A 114 20.35 -15.22 6.68
N GLN A 115 21.45 -15.15 5.96
CA GLN A 115 22.58 -14.29 6.32
C GLN A 115 22.29 -12.81 6.13
N LYS A 116 21.52 -12.45 5.08
CA LYS A 116 21.24 -11.04 4.74
C LYS A 116 19.88 -10.55 5.20
N ILE A 117 18.89 -11.46 5.37
CA ILE A 117 17.50 -11.06 5.62
C ILE A 117 17.04 -11.47 7.02
N LEU A 118 17.08 -12.77 7.35
CA LEU A 118 16.45 -13.28 8.58
C LEU A 118 17.30 -13.07 9.83
N LEU A 119 18.55 -13.49 9.82
CA LEU A 119 19.43 -13.41 11.00
C LEU A 119 19.70 -11.98 11.47
N PRO A 120 19.89 -10.98 10.61
CA PRO A 120 20.00 -9.58 11.04
C PRO A 120 18.76 -9.08 11.80
N CYS A 121 17.58 -9.65 11.53
CA CYS A 121 16.33 -9.36 12.24
C CYS A 121 16.12 -10.25 13.49
N GLY A 122 17.07 -11.09 13.86
CA GLY A 122 16.95 -12.03 14.98
C GLY A 122 16.00 -13.19 14.71
N LEU A 123 15.79 -13.54 13.44
CA LEU A 123 14.84 -14.58 12.99
C LEU A 123 15.60 -15.83 12.56
N ARG A 124 15.84 -16.76 13.48
CA ARG A 124 16.53 -18.02 13.18
C ARG A 124 15.55 -19.16 12.96
N TYR A 125 14.61 -19.34 13.88
CA TYR A 125 13.63 -20.42 13.84
C TYR A 125 12.26 -19.82 13.61
N VAL A 126 11.57 -20.30 12.56
CA VAL A 126 10.25 -19.82 12.15
C VAL A 126 9.27 -20.98 12.26
N ALA A 127 8.22 -20.78 13.04
CA ALA A 127 7.05 -21.64 13.08
C ALA A 127 5.88 -20.91 12.41
N THR A 128 5.21 -21.55 11.46
CA THR A 128 4.14 -20.95 10.65
C THR A 128 2.92 -21.87 10.60
N HIS A 129 1.74 -21.30 10.70
CA HIS A 129 0.47 -22.00 10.50
C HIS A 129 -0.46 -21.16 9.61
N GLU A 130 -1.18 -21.81 8.71
CA GLU A 130 -2.22 -21.16 7.91
C GLU A 130 -3.45 -20.84 8.76
N LEU A 131 -3.99 -19.64 8.56
CA LEU A 131 -5.28 -19.21 9.09
C LEU A 131 -6.38 -19.31 8.04
N ILE A 132 -6.05 -19.01 6.78
CA ILE A 132 -6.83 -19.26 5.57
C ILE A 132 -5.89 -19.84 4.53
N LEU A 133 -6.34 -20.85 3.81
CA LEU A 133 -5.69 -21.35 2.60
C LEU A 133 -6.76 -21.85 1.65
N ASP A 134 -6.96 -21.12 0.56
CA ASP A 134 -7.86 -21.51 -0.54
C ASP A 134 -7.25 -21.08 -1.89
N GLU A 135 -8.01 -21.21 -2.98
CA GLU A 135 -7.55 -20.93 -4.34
C GLU A 135 -7.17 -19.48 -4.59
N LYS A 136 -7.66 -18.53 -3.78
CA LYS A 136 -7.46 -17.08 -3.95
C LYS A 136 -6.54 -16.47 -2.92
N LEU A 137 -6.52 -16.99 -1.70
CA LEU A 137 -5.91 -16.34 -0.57
C LEU A 137 -5.22 -17.33 0.36
N CYS A 138 -3.98 -17.02 0.72
CA CYS A 138 -3.29 -17.64 1.84
C CYS A 138 -3.04 -16.58 2.93
N VAL A 139 -3.65 -16.76 4.11
CA VAL A 139 -3.32 -15.99 5.29
C VAL A 139 -2.60 -16.90 6.27
N PHE A 140 -1.41 -16.53 6.68
CA PHE A 140 -0.61 -17.31 7.59
C PHE A 140 -0.09 -16.48 8.75
N TRP A 141 0.08 -17.16 9.86
CA TRP A 141 0.58 -16.63 11.11
C TRP A 141 1.92 -17.28 11.44
N SER A 142 2.93 -16.46 11.68
CA SER A 142 4.28 -16.92 11.96
C SER A 142 4.75 -16.40 13.32
N VAL A 143 5.43 -17.25 14.05
CA VAL A 143 6.12 -16.93 15.31
C VAL A 143 7.57 -17.32 15.15
N SER A 144 8.47 -16.37 15.35
CA SER A 144 9.89 -16.56 15.13
C SER A 144 10.70 -16.36 16.39
N THR A 145 11.74 -17.19 16.56
CA THR A 145 12.68 -17.09 17.67
C THR A 145 14.11 -16.88 17.16
N SER A 146 14.96 -16.32 18.03
CA SER A 146 16.37 -16.11 17.73
C SER A 146 17.17 -17.41 17.94
N GLN A 147 18.42 -17.39 17.49
CA GLN A 147 19.34 -18.50 17.69
C GLN A 147 19.58 -18.81 19.18
N GLN A 148 19.65 -17.76 20.01
CA GLN A 148 19.84 -17.95 21.47
C GLN A 148 18.60 -18.53 22.16
N ARG A 149 17.41 -18.12 21.69
CA ARG A 149 16.12 -18.53 22.27
C ARG A 149 15.78 -20.00 21.94
N GLN A 150 16.29 -20.53 20.83
CA GLN A 150 15.93 -21.85 20.29
C GLN A 150 14.48 -21.92 19.74
N PRO A 151 14.10 -22.97 19.03
CA PRO A 151 12.76 -23.14 18.48
C PRO A 151 11.68 -23.20 19.57
N LEU A 152 10.44 -22.99 19.17
CA LEU A 152 9.28 -23.23 20.03
C LEU A 152 9.23 -24.70 20.45
N ASN A 153 9.03 -24.94 21.73
CA ASN A 153 8.90 -26.28 22.29
C ASN A 153 7.45 -26.83 22.10
N PRO A 154 7.21 -28.13 22.30
CA PRO A 154 5.89 -28.73 22.11
C PRO A 154 4.78 -28.13 22.99
N GLN A 155 5.10 -27.64 24.19
CA GLN A 155 4.13 -27.02 25.09
C GLN A 155 3.71 -25.63 24.56
N GLU A 156 4.65 -24.86 24.03
CA GLU A 156 4.39 -23.57 23.40
C GLU A 156 3.57 -23.73 22.13
N LEU A 157 3.88 -24.72 21.30
CA LEU A 157 3.09 -25.04 20.12
C LEU A 157 1.67 -25.47 20.49
N ALA A 158 1.50 -26.34 21.47
CA ALA A 158 0.18 -26.74 21.97
C ALA A 158 -0.62 -25.56 22.55
N PHE A 159 0.06 -24.59 23.16
CA PHE A 159 -0.58 -23.35 23.59
C PHE A 159 -1.04 -22.50 22.40
N LEU A 160 -0.21 -22.35 21.38
CA LEU A 160 -0.57 -21.64 20.15
C LEU A 160 -1.70 -22.33 19.39
N ASP A 161 -1.75 -23.67 19.37
CA ASP A 161 -2.84 -24.45 18.78
C ASP A 161 -4.21 -24.11 19.37
N ARG A 162 -4.26 -23.79 20.64
CA ARG A 162 -5.50 -23.38 21.31
C ARG A 162 -5.96 -21.98 20.87
N LEU A 163 -5.05 -21.10 20.44
CA LEU A 163 -5.38 -19.77 19.92
C LEU A 163 -5.82 -19.81 18.44
N LEU A 164 -5.37 -20.82 17.68
CA LEU A 164 -5.68 -20.92 16.24
C LEU A 164 -7.18 -20.86 15.91
N PRO A 165 -8.10 -21.56 16.59
CA PRO A 165 -9.52 -21.48 16.28
C PRO A 165 -10.09 -20.06 16.42
N HIS A 166 -9.59 -19.29 17.40
CA HIS A 166 -9.99 -17.91 17.60
C HIS A 166 -9.44 -17.01 16.51
N LEU A 167 -8.16 -17.14 16.18
CA LEU A 167 -7.53 -16.39 15.08
C LEU A 167 -8.18 -16.70 13.74
N LYS A 168 -8.44 -17.98 13.42
CA LYS A 168 -9.14 -18.36 12.18
C LYS A 168 -10.51 -17.70 12.08
N ARG A 169 -11.29 -17.65 13.16
CA ARG A 169 -12.59 -16.97 13.17
C ARG A 169 -12.47 -15.47 12.91
N ILE A 170 -11.50 -14.81 13.53
CA ILE A 170 -11.30 -13.37 13.35
C ILE A 170 -10.80 -13.05 11.95
N VAL A 171 -9.84 -13.81 11.42
CA VAL A 171 -9.35 -13.63 10.06
C VAL A 171 -10.45 -13.89 9.02
N MET A 172 -11.31 -14.87 9.24
CA MET A 172 -12.50 -15.09 8.40
C MET A 172 -13.48 -13.92 8.48
N ALA A 173 -13.69 -13.34 9.67
CA ALA A 173 -14.52 -12.14 9.82
C ALA A 173 -13.90 -10.94 9.09
N GLN A 174 -12.60 -10.71 9.23
CA GLN A 174 -11.87 -9.64 8.51
C GLN A 174 -11.87 -9.87 7.00
N ARG A 175 -11.80 -11.11 6.53
CA ARG A 175 -11.98 -11.43 5.11
C ARG A 175 -13.33 -10.94 4.58
N HIS A 176 -14.40 -11.12 5.34
CA HIS A 176 -15.71 -10.59 4.97
C HIS A 176 -15.79 -9.06 5.06
N LEU A 177 -14.97 -8.43 5.90
CA LEU A 177 -14.81 -6.98 6.01
C LEU A 177 -13.77 -6.41 5.00
N TYR A 178 -13.25 -7.26 4.12
CA TYR A 178 -12.41 -6.88 2.98
C TYR A 178 -10.98 -6.41 3.28
N GLU A 179 -10.38 -6.85 4.39
CA GLU A 179 -9.05 -6.38 4.79
C GLU A 179 -7.87 -7.10 4.12
N PHE A 180 -8.07 -8.29 3.52
CA PHE A 180 -6.96 -9.12 3.02
C PHE A 180 -6.89 -9.31 1.51
N SER A 181 -7.97 -9.04 0.77
CA SER A 181 -7.99 -9.13 -0.68
C SER A 181 -7.79 -7.76 -1.32
N LEU A 182 -6.97 -7.68 -2.36
CA LEU A 182 -6.75 -6.44 -3.11
C LEU A 182 -8.05 -5.88 -3.69
N ASP A 183 -8.95 -6.74 -4.16
CA ASP A 183 -10.27 -6.33 -4.69
C ASP A 183 -11.12 -5.57 -3.67
N ASN A 184 -10.77 -5.68 -2.40
CA ASN A 184 -11.57 -5.21 -1.28
C ASN A 184 -10.87 -4.15 -0.44
N ILE A 185 -9.62 -3.80 -0.73
CA ILE A 185 -8.93 -2.72 -0.04
C ILE A 185 -9.55 -1.40 -0.48
N VAL A 186 -9.99 -0.59 0.47
CA VAL A 186 -10.71 0.67 0.23
C VAL A 186 -9.96 1.60 -0.74
N GLY A 187 -8.64 1.65 -0.66
CA GLY A 187 -7.80 2.47 -1.52
C GLY A 187 -7.88 2.04 -2.99
N TYR A 188 -7.86 0.75 -3.29
CA TYR A 188 -7.97 0.26 -4.67
C TYR A 188 -9.34 0.57 -5.26
N ASN A 189 -10.41 0.34 -4.51
CA ASN A 189 -11.77 0.69 -4.92
C ASN A 189 -11.95 2.20 -5.17
N LEU A 190 -11.20 3.06 -4.47
CA LEU A 190 -11.23 4.50 -4.71
C LEU A 190 -10.51 4.87 -6.01
N ILE A 191 -9.32 4.33 -6.26
CA ILE A 191 -8.57 4.63 -7.48
C ILE A 191 -9.21 4.02 -8.73
N ASP A 192 -9.96 2.93 -8.61
CA ASP A 192 -10.70 2.32 -9.72
C ASP A 192 -11.81 3.21 -10.27
N LYS A 193 -12.31 4.14 -9.46
CA LYS A 193 -13.30 5.14 -9.87
C LYS A 193 -12.69 6.39 -10.53
N LEU A 194 -11.36 6.53 -10.49
CA LEU A 194 -10.69 7.68 -11.07
C LEU A 194 -10.60 7.56 -12.59
N ALA A 195 -10.82 8.68 -13.29
CA ALA A 195 -10.72 8.75 -14.74
C ALA A 195 -9.28 8.86 -15.27
N GLN A 196 -8.30 8.76 -14.41
CA GLN A 196 -6.87 8.86 -14.72
C GLN A 196 -6.23 7.47 -14.75
N PRO A 197 -5.29 7.16 -15.66
CA PRO A 197 -4.51 5.93 -15.62
C PRO A 197 -3.64 5.91 -14.36
N ILE A 198 -3.90 4.97 -13.45
CA ILE A 198 -3.17 4.84 -12.19
C ILE A 198 -2.64 3.41 -12.03
N MET A 199 -1.36 3.32 -11.69
CA MET A 199 -0.67 2.08 -11.34
C MET A 199 -0.09 2.20 -9.94
N LEU A 200 -0.23 1.17 -9.11
CA LEU A 200 0.44 1.06 -7.82
C LEU A 200 1.56 0.05 -7.90
N LEU A 201 2.72 0.44 -7.40
CA LEU A 201 3.89 -0.42 -7.24
C LEU A 201 4.24 -0.53 -5.76
N ASN A 202 4.78 -1.67 -5.36
CA ASN A 202 5.53 -1.73 -4.11
C ASN A 202 6.94 -1.10 -4.31
N LEU A 203 7.67 -0.89 -3.21
CA LEU A 203 9.01 -0.29 -3.30
C LEU A 203 10.04 -1.18 -4.03
N SER A 204 9.76 -2.47 -4.23
CA SER A 204 10.59 -3.34 -5.07
C SER A 204 10.32 -3.17 -6.57
N GLY A 205 9.38 -2.31 -6.96
CA GLY A 205 9.00 -2.05 -8.36
C GLY A 205 8.03 -3.07 -8.96
N GLN A 206 7.44 -3.93 -8.14
CA GLN A 206 6.41 -4.86 -8.59
C GLN A 206 5.06 -4.15 -8.65
N VAL A 207 4.32 -4.36 -9.73
CA VAL A 207 2.96 -3.84 -9.92
C VAL A 207 2.01 -4.57 -8.97
N VAL A 208 1.36 -3.79 -8.10
CA VAL A 208 0.40 -4.29 -7.12
C VAL A 208 -1.03 -4.12 -7.63
N HIS A 209 -1.32 -3.01 -8.31
CA HIS A 209 -2.65 -2.73 -8.83
C HIS A 209 -2.61 -1.80 -10.03
N ASN A 210 -3.52 -2.02 -10.97
CA ASN A 210 -3.81 -1.16 -12.12
C ASN A 210 -5.29 -0.87 -12.16
N ASN A 211 -5.67 0.41 -12.12
CA ASN A 211 -7.09 0.74 -12.27
C ASN A 211 -7.59 0.45 -13.71
N PRO A 212 -8.92 0.36 -13.94
CA PRO A 212 -9.49 0.04 -15.25
C PRO A 212 -9.05 0.99 -16.38
N VAL A 213 -8.77 2.24 -16.05
CA VAL A 213 -8.27 3.24 -17.03
C VAL A 213 -6.82 2.92 -17.41
N MET A 214 -5.98 2.52 -16.44
CA MET A 214 -4.60 2.10 -16.69
C MET A 214 -4.53 0.84 -17.56
N GLN A 215 -5.43 -0.12 -17.35
CA GLN A 215 -5.47 -1.32 -18.19
C GLN A 215 -5.72 -0.98 -19.66
N ARG A 216 -6.61 -0.02 -19.97
CA ARG A 216 -6.84 0.47 -21.32
C ARG A 216 -5.65 1.26 -21.85
N PHE A 217 -5.08 2.11 -21.02
CA PHE A 217 -3.90 2.90 -21.36
C PHE A 217 -2.70 2.04 -21.78
N LEU A 218 -2.47 0.90 -21.11
CA LEU A 218 -1.42 -0.05 -21.46
C LEU A 218 -1.63 -0.71 -22.84
N VAL A 219 -2.87 -0.86 -23.27
CA VAL A 219 -3.18 -1.39 -24.62
C VAL A 219 -2.94 -0.33 -25.69
N GLU A 220 -3.17 0.93 -25.39
CA GLU A 220 -3.05 2.06 -26.34
C GLU A 220 -1.62 2.60 -26.45
N ASN A 221 -0.75 2.31 -25.46
CA ASN A 221 0.60 2.88 -25.37
C ASN A 221 1.65 1.76 -25.26
N GLU A 222 2.25 1.38 -26.38
CA GLU A 222 3.24 0.32 -26.47
C GLU A 222 4.54 0.61 -25.67
N CYS A 223 4.84 1.89 -25.42
CA CYS A 223 6.03 2.31 -24.64
C CYS A 223 5.91 2.07 -23.14
N VAL A 224 4.71 1.71 -22.63
CA VAL A 224 4.48 1.38 -21.23
C VAL A 224 3.89 -0.03 -21.17
N GLN A 225 4.63 -0.98 -20.63
CA GLN A 225 4.24 -2.38 -20.57
C GLN A 225 4.36 -2.92 -19.14
N VAL A 226 3.67 -4.01 -18.87
CA VAL A 226 3.84 -4.78 -17.63
C VAL A 226 4.27 -6.18 -18.01
N ILE A 227 5.53 -6.53 -17.70
CA ILE A 227 6.12 -7.83 -17.98
C ILE A 227 6.54 -8.46 -16.64
N ASN A 228 6.09 -9.68 -16.39
CA ASN A 228 6.36 -10.39 -15.12
C ASN A 228 6.03 -9.54 -13.89
N GLN A 229 4.85 -8.90 -13.90
CA GLN A 229 4.38 -7.99 -12.84
C GLN A 229 5.30 -6.79 -12.58
N ARG A 230 6.14 -6.40 -13.51
CA ARG A 230 7.00 -5.21 -13.40
C ARG A 230 6.72 -4.25 -14.53
N LEU A 231 6.74 -2.96 -14.19
CA LEU A 231 6.66 -1.89 -15.18
C LEU A 231 7.88 -1.93 -16.07
N THR A 232 7.66 -1.98 -17.38
CA THR A 232 8.69 -1.96 -18.42
C THR A 232 8.50 -0.72 -19.29
N LEU A 233 9.55 0.07 -19.42
CA LEU A 233 9.63 1.31 -20.17
C LEU A 233 10.74 1.21 -21.24
N PRO A 234 10.83 2.15 -22.20
CA PRO A 234 11.99 2.27 -23.08
C PRO A 234 13.30 2.33 -22.27
N GLU A 235 14.36 1.73 -22.78
CA GLU A 235 15.60 1.45 -22.03
C GLU A 235 16.13 2.65 -21.23
N LYS A 236 16.22 3.83 -21.85
CA LYS A 236 16.69 5.07 -21.17
C LYS A 236 15.79 5.49 -20.02
N ASP A 237 14.49 5.38 -20.21
CA ASP A 237 13.49 5.77 -19.22
C ASP A 237 13.36 4.72 -18.12
N GLN A 238 13.58 3.44 -18.47
CA GLN A 238 13.66 2.34 -17.51
C GLN A 238 14.77 2.55 -16.48
N ILE A 239 15.99 2.88 -16.95
CA ILE A 239 17.13 3.15 -16.06
C ILE A 239 16.82 4.30 -15.11
N ARG A 240 16.35 5.43 -15.63
CA ARG A 240 16.01 6.62 -14.84
C ARG A 240 14.87 6.33 -13.83
N PHE A 241 13.88 5.53 -14.23
CA PHE A 241 12.78 5.14 -13.35
C PHE A 241 13.28 4.26 -12.20
N LEU A 242 14.10 3.24 -12.49
CA LEU A 242 14.68 2.37 -11.46
C LEU A 242 15.61 3.14 -10.50
N GLU A 243 16.39 4.11 -10.99
CA GLU A 243 17.18 5.00 -10.15
C GLU A 243 16.28 5.80 -9.18
N LYS A 244 15.12 6.29 -9.65
CA LYS A 244 14.15 6.99 -8.79
C LYS A 244 13.54 6.07 -7.73
N LEU A 245 13.15 4.87 -8.11
CA LEU A 245 12.65 3.89 -7.15
C LEU A 245 13.70 3.54 -6.09
N TYR A 246 14.94 3.34 -6.51
CA TYR A 246 16.06 3.08 -5.60
C TYR A 246 16.29 4.23 -4.62
N GLN A 247 16.26 5.48 -5.09
CA GLN A 247 16.36 6.67 -4.22
C GLN A 247 15.22 6.73 -3.20
N ILE A 248 13.98 6.48 -3.63
CA ILE A 248 12.81 6.43 -2.74
C ILE A 248 12.99 5.34 -1.68
N GLU A 249 13.45 4.17 -2.09
CA GLU A 249 13.69 3.06 -1.17
C GLU A 249 14.80 3.37 -0.15
N GLU A 250 15.91 3.96 -0.58
CA GLU A 250 16.98 4.37 0.34
C GLU A 250 16.48 5.37 1.40
N VAL A 251 15.68 6.35 0.99
CA VAL A 251 15.11 7.32 1.93
C VAL A 251 14.11 6.65 2.88
N PHE A 252 13.28 5.74 2.37
CA PHE A 252 12.38 4.95 3.21
C PHE A 252 13.15 4.11 4.26
N ARG A 253 14.25 3.46 3.85
CA ARG A 253 15.06 2.62 4.76
C ARG A 253 15.83 3.41 5.81
N TYR A 254 16.37 4.57 5.46
CA TYR A 254 17.39 5.24 6.28
C TYR A 254 17.02 6.65 6.75
N LYS A 255 16.06 7.31 6.13
CA LYS A 255 15.76 8.74 6.34
C LYS A 255 14.27 9.07 6.24
N GLN A 256 13.43 8.45 7.05
CA GLN A 256 11.97 8.67 7.02
C GLN A 256 11.54 10.15 7.01
N ALA A 257 12.27 11.04 7.68
CA ALA A 257 11.97 12.48 7.72
C ALA A 257 11.98 13.18 6.34
N GLN A 258 12.48 12.53 5.29
CA GLN A 258 12.58 13.10 3.94
C GLN A 258 11.55 12.52 2.96
N LEU A 259 10.64 11.66 3.42
CA LEU A 259 9.63 11.01 2.55
C LEU A 259 8.70 12.00 1.84
N GLU A 260 8.41 13.13 2.47
CA GLU A 260 7.59 14.21 1.88
C GLU A 260 8.17 14.79 0.56
N GLN A 261 9.48 14.62 0.31
CA GLN A 261 10.13 15.07 -0.93
C GLN A 261 9.76 14.20 -2.15
N TYR A 262 9.17 13.03 -1.92
CA TYR A 262 8.78 12.08 -2.96
C TYR A 262 7.29 12.13 -3.28
N LYS A 263 6.70 13.33 -3.19
CA LYS A 263 5.36 13.64 -3.68
C LYS A 263 5.46 14.46 -4.96
N ASP A 264 4.60 14.14 -5.94
CA ASP A 264 4.47 14.84 -7.23
C ASP A 264 5.78 14.89 -8.07
N ILE A 265 6.59 13.83 -8.03
CA ILE A 265 7.78 13.74 -8.89
C ILE A 265 7.34 13.50 -10.33
N LYS A 266 7.62 14.47 -11.20
CA LYS A 266 7.33 14.35 -12.63
C LYS A 266 8.46 13.64 -13.36
N PHE A 267 8.09 12.68 -14.19
CA PHE A 267 8.97 11.87 -15.00
C PHE A 267 8.43 11.83 -16.43
N LEU A 268 9.28 12.18 -17.41
CA LEU A 268 8.90 12.14 -18.83
C LEU A 268 9.42 10.85 -19.45
N ILE A 269 8.51 10.12 -20.09
CA ILE A 269 8.80 8.95 -20.91
C ILE A 269 8.77 9.44 -22.36
N THR A 270 9.87 9.26 -23.09
CA THR A 270 10.02 9.75 -24.45
C THR A 270 10.29 8.62 -25.43
N GLU A 271 9.37 8.43 -26.36
CA GLU A 271 9.56 7.55 -27.52
C GLU A 271 9.31 8.34 -28.81
N THR A 272 9.77 7.84 -29.95
CA THR A 272 9.73 8.53 -31.26
C THR A 272 8.37 9.16 -31.56
N GLY A 273 8.24 10.47 -31.29
CA GLY A 273 7.06 11.26 -31.63
C GLY A 273 6.00 11.41 -30.53
N HIS A 274 6.11 10.69 -29.43
CA HIS A 274 5.19 10.78 -28.28
C HIS A 274 5.95 11.01 -27.00
N SER A 275 5.39 11.84 -26.11
CA SER A 275 5.90 12.04 -24.76
C SER A 275 4.78 11.84 -23.76
N LEU A 276 4.98 10.93 -22.84
CA LEU A 276 4.07 10.67 -21.73
C LEU A 276 4.64 11.29 -20.46
N SER A 277 3.79 11.98 -19.70
CA SER A 277 4.13 12.44 -18.35
C SER A 277 3.69 11.40 -17.34
N CYS A 278 4.61 10.90 -16.56
CA CYS A 278 4.35 10.06 -15.41
C CYS A 278 4.62 10.86 -14.13
N THR A 279 3.64 10.92 -13.24
CA THR A 279 3.82 11.50 -11.91
C THR A 279 3.97 10.37 -10.89
N ILE A 280 5.02 10.43 -10.09
CA ILE A 280 5.37 9.45 -9.06
C ILE A 280 5.04 10.04 -7.70
N ASN A 281 4.23 9.33 -6.91
CA ASN A 281 3.86 9.68 -5.54
C ASN A 281 4.15 8.52 -4.60
N LEU A 282 4.91 8.77 -3.54
CA LEU A 282 5.13 7.79 -2.48
C LEU A 282 3.97 7.85 -1.47
N LEU A 283 3.31 6.73 -1.25
CA LEU A 283 2.26 6.53 -0.25
C LEU A 283 2.87 5.79 0.95
N ALA A 284 3.37 6.52 1.93
CA ALA A 284 4.12 5.95 3.06
C ALA A 284 3.63 6.42 4.44
N SER A 285 2.71 7.37 4.52
CA SER A 285 2.14 7.78 5.81
C SER A 285 1.22 6.70 6.37
N GLU A 286 1.12 6.59 7.70
CA GLU A 286 0.19 5.63 8.34
C GLU A 286 -1.22 5.73 7.79
N LYS A 287 -1.69 6.94 7.49
CA LYS A 287 -3.03 7.18 6.95
C LYS A 287 -3.16 6.63 5.52
N GLU A 288 -2.18 6.89 4.65
CA GLU A 288 -2.18 6.38 3.27
C GLU A 288 -2.04 4.86 3.26
N MET A 289 -1.09 4.30 4.03
CA MET A 289 -0.92 2.85 4.14
C MET A 289 -2.17 2.15 4.67
N SER A 290 -2.95 2.78 5.56
CA SER A 290 -4.20 2.18 6.05
C SER A 290 -5.27 2.03 4.97
N PHE A 291 -5.22 2.83 3.90
CA PHE A 291 -6.15 2.73 2.76
C PHE A 291 -5.72 1.65 1.74
N PHE A 292 -4.42 1.37 1.63
CA PHE A 292 -3.83 0.48 0.62
C PHE A 292 -3.16 -0.77 1.21
N GLY A 293 -3.43 -1.07 2.48
CA GLY A 293 -2.67 -2.06 3.25
C GLY A 293 -1.52 -1.40 4.01
N ILE A 294 -0.89 -2.14 4.94
CA ILE A 294 0.13 -1.57 5.87
C ILE A 294 1.51 -1.46 5.19
N ARG A 295 1.56 -1.06 3.92
CA ARG A 295 2.81 -1.02 3.15
C ARG A 295 2.99 0.28 2.41
N PRO A 296 4.24 0.77 2.33
CA PRO A 296 4.54 1.86 1.43
C PRO A 296 4.36 1.41 -0.01
N LEU A 297 3.61 2.21 -0.76
CA LEU A 297 3.38 2.01 -2.18
C LEU A 297 3.85 3.24 -2.97
N VAL A 298 4.22 3.02 -4.20
CA VAL A 298 4.46 4.08 -5.18
C VAL A 298 3.27 4.13 -6.12
N MET A 299 2.58 5.25 -6.13
CA MET A 299 1.49 5.52 -7.06
C MET A 299 2.03 6.25 -8.28
N LEU A 300 1.82 5.66 -9.45
CA LEU A 300 2.08 6.28 -10.74
C LEU A 300 0.78 6.75 -11.36
N SER A 301 0.74 7.98 -11.85
CA SER A 301 -0.32 8.48 -12.72
C SER A 301 0.27 8.92 -14.05
N PHE A 302 -0.40 8.60 -15.14
CA PHE A 302 0.06 8.88 -16.50
C PHE A 302 -0.84 9.91 -17.16
N ASP A 303 -0.20 10.85 -17.85
CA ASP A 303 -0.86 11.87 -18.66
C ASP A 303 -0.23 11.92 -20.05
N ASP A 304 -1.05 11.96 -21.10
CA ASP A 304 -0.58 12.15 -22.47
C ASP A 304 -0.14 13.61 -22.65
N VAL A 305 1.13 13.82 -22.94
CA VAL A 305 1.66 15.14 -23.29
C VAL A 305 1.46 15.33 -24.79
N GLN A 306 0.30 15.84 -25.18
CA GLN A 306 0.17 16.34 -26.55
C GLN A 306 1.24 17.40 -26.80
N ILE A 307 2.18 17.09 -27.73
CA ILE A 307 3.22 18.03 -28.16
C ILE A 307 2.55 19.17 -28.94
N THR A 308 2.03 20.14 -28.22
CA THR A 308 1.82 21.47 -28.76
C THR A 308 3.14 22.22 -28.58
N SER A 309 3.89 22.32 -29.69
CA SER A 309 5.05 23.17 -29.96
C SER A 309 5.70 23.86 -28.77
N ILE A 310 6.97 23.48 -28.56
CA ILE A 310 7.94 24.09 -27.68
C ILE A 310 7.94 25.61 -27.85
N ASN A 311 7.30 26.32 -26.94
CA ASN A 311 7.70 27.67 -26.55
C ASN A 311 7.47 27.83 -25.06
N ASN A 312 8.57 28.18 -24.38
CA ASN A 312 8.68 28.44 -22.96
C ASN A 312 7.43 29.04 -22.34
N GLN A 313 6.87 28.38 -21.34
CA GLN A 313 6.39 28.92 -20.06
C GLN A 313 5.44 27.94 -19.40
N ASN A 314 5.55 27.74 -18.08
CA ASN A 314 4.67 27.00 -17.18
C ASN A 314 3.24 26.81 -17.69
N ILE A 315 2.93 25.71 -18.41
CA ILE A 315 1.56 25.36 -18.74
C ILE A 315 1.10 24.33 -17.71
N GLN A 316 0.61 24.82 -16.57
CA GLN A 316 -0.38 24.08 -15.80
C GLN A 316 -1.57 23.79 -16.75
N LYS A 317 -1.90 22.51 -16.98
CA LYS A 317 -3.16 22.15 -17.65
C LYS A 317 -4.29 22.84 -16.88
N LYS A 318 -4.86 23.88 -17.48
CA LYS A 318 -5.99 24.58 -16.89
C LYS A 318 -7.22 23.71 -17.14
N TYR A 319 -7.76 23.10 -16.12
CA TYR A 319 -9.04 22.40 -16.23
C TYR A 319 -10.12 23.42 -16.49
N HIS A 320 -10.90 23.23 -17.56
CA HIS A 320 -12.05 24.05 -17.88
C HIS A 320 -13.32 23.34 -17.43
N LEU A 321 -14.09 24.01 -16.59
CA LEU A 321 -15.40 23.54 -16.17
C LEU A 321 -16.45 23.88 -17.24
N ASN A 322 -17.48 23.06 -17.34
CA ASN A 322 -18.64 23.41 -18.17
C ASN A 322 -19.46 24.50 -17.45
N HIS A 323 -19.10 25.76 -17.70
CA HIS A 323 -19.73 26.94 -17.08
C HIS A 323 -21.23 27.04 -17.34
N ASP A 324 -21.66 26.68 -18.57
CA ASP A 324 -23.07 26.73 -18.94
C ASP A 324 -23.89 25.73 -18.11
N TYR A 325 -23.39 24.53 -17.95
CA TYR A 325 -24.01 23.52 -17.09
C TYR A 325 -24.10 23.99 -15.63
N LEU A 326 -22.98 24.46 -15.06
CA LEU A 326 -22.93 24.93 -13.66
C LEU A 326 -23.83 26.13 -13.42
N LYS A 327 -23.92 27.03 -14.39
CA LYS A 327 -24.81 28.19 -14.35
C LYS A 327 -26.28 27.79 -14.43
N GLN A 328 -26.63 26.89 -15.35
CA GLN A 328 -28.00 26.44 -15.54
C GLN A 328 -28.50 25.57 -14.36
N THR A 329 -27.64 24.67 -13.88
CA THR A 329 -28.02 23.68 -12.87
C THR A 329 -28.00 24.26 -11.45
N TYR A 330 -26.97 25.06 -11.12
CA TYR A 330 -26.73 25.56 -9.75
C TYR A 330 -26.85 27.09 -9.62
N ASN A 331 -27.15 27.78 -10.70
CA ASN A 331 -27.28 29.25 -10.73
C ASN A 331 -26.04 29.97 -10.13
N LEU A 332 -24.84 29.48 -10.48
CA LEU A 332 -23.60 30.07 -10.02
C LEU A 332 -23.32 31.37 -10.79
N THR A 333 -22.89 32.39 -10.06
CA THR A 333 -22.49 33.69 -10.62
C THR A 333 -21.13 33.59 -11.29
N LYS A 334 -20.77 34.56 -12.15
CA LYS A 334 -19.48 34.63 -12.82
C LYS A 334 -18.28 34.54 -11.84
N ARG A 335 -18.37 35.20 -10.70
CA ARG A 335 -17.32 35.16 -9.66
C ARG A 335 -17.25 33.82 -8.94
N GLU A 336 -18.37 33.15 -8.74
CA GLU A 336 -18.43 31.82 -8.15
C GLU A 336 -17.85 30.76 -9.12
N LEU A 337 -18.10 30.91 -10.42
CA LEU A 337 -17.51 30.07 -11.46
C LEU A 337 -15.98 30.26 -11.54
N GLU A 338 -15.50 31.52 -11.50
CA GLU A 338 -14.08 31.84 -11.47
C GLU A 338 -13.38 31.18 -10.25
N LEU A 339 -14.02 31.22 -9.08
CA LEU A 339 -13.52 30.52 -7.89
C LEU A 339 -13.47 28.99 -8.12
N CYS A 340 -14.53 28.42 -8.69
CA CYS A 340 -14.58 26.97 -9.00
C CYS A 340 -13.47 26.58 -9.99
N ASP A 341 -13.18 27.38 -11.01
CA ASP A 341 -12.09 27.14 -11.96
C ASP A 341 -10.71 27.14 -11.28
N LEU A 342 -10.45 28.13 -10.43
CA LEU A 342 -9.19 28.20 -9.70
C LEU A 342 -9.05 27.03 -8.70
N PHE A 343 -10.16 26.67 -8.06
CA PHE A 343 -10.20 25.61 -7.08
C PHE A 343 -9.97 24.23 -7.73
N VAL A 344 -10.62 23.93 -8.86
CA VAL A 344 -10.43 22.66 -9.59
C VAL A 344 -9.01 22.53 -10.18
N ASN A 345 -8.34 23.66 -10.40
CA ASN A 345 -6.93 23.71 -10.83
C ASN A 345 -5.93 23.59 -9.65
N GLY A 346 -6.40 23.17 -8.46
CA GLY A 346 -5.56 22.83 -7.32
C GLY A 346 -5.10 24.02 -6.46
N MET A 347 -5.66 25.21 -6.66
CA MET A 347 -5.29 26.37 -5.85
C MET A 347 -5.95 26.30 -4.48
N ASN A 348 -5.15 26.54 -3.43
CA ASN A 348 -5.66 26.67 -2.07
C ASN A 348 -6.35 28.05 -1.88
N LEU A 349 -7.12 28.20 -0.78
CA LEU A 349 -7.92 29.40 -0.53
C LEU A 349 -7.10 30.70 -0.48
N GLN A 350 -5.84 30.64 -0.13
CA GLN A 350 -4.96 31.81 -0.12
C GLN A 350 -4.56 32.20 -1.53
N GLN A 351 -4.15 31.24 -2.35
CA GLN A 351 -3.81 31.44 -3.76
C GLN A 351 -5.01 31.94 -4.55
N VAL A 352 -6.20 31.38 -4.31
CA VAL A 352 -7.46 31.86 -4.92
C VAL A 352 -7.75 33.30 -4.54
N ALA A 353 -7.57 33.68 -3.25
CA ALA A 353 -7.76 35.04 -2.79
C ALA A 353 -6.80 36.02 -3.49
N GLU A 354 -5.53 35.67 -3.59
CA GLU A 354 -4.51 36.46 -4.29
C GLU A 354 -4.83 36.61 -5.79
N GLN A 355 -5.19 35.50 -6.45
CA GLN A 355 -5.51 35.49 -7.89
C GLN A 355 -6.76 36.30 -8.23
N MET A 356 -7.78 36.27 -7.37
CA MET A 356 -9.04 37.02 -7.57
C MET A 356 -8.96 38.46 -7.05
N GLY A 357 -7.85 38.87 -6.41
CA GLY A 357 -7.70 40.19 -5.79
C GLY A 357 -8.62 40.41 -4.58
N LEU A 358 -8.89 39.36 -3.81
CA LEU A 358 -9.85 39.34 -2.70
C LEU A 358 -9.19 38.95 -1.37
N THR A 359 -9.90 39.18 -0.27
CA THR A 359 -9.48 38.67 1.04
C THR A 359 -9.89 37.20 1.22
N ARG A 360 -9.17 36.47 2.09
CA ARG A 360 -9.56 35.08 2.48
C ARG A 360 -10.98 35.02 3.06
N SER A 361 -11.42 36.08 3.75
CA SER A 361 -12.78 36.21 4.28
C SER A 361 -13.80 36.26 3.16
N SER A 362 -13.52 37.03 2.11
CA SER A 362 -14.37 37.11 0.92
C SER A 362 -14.51 35.77 0.22
N ILE A 363 -13.38 35.05 0.05
CA ILE A 363 -13.39 33.70 -0.55
C ILE A 363 -14.25 32.72 0.25
N ARG A 364 -14.17 32.75 1.59
CA ARG A 364 -15.03 31.92 2.45
C ARG A 364 -16.52 32.27 2.27
N THR A 365 -16.85 33.52 2.05
CA THR A 365 -18.22 33.96 1.77
C THR A 365 -18.70 33.42 0.43
N TYR A 366 -17.87 33.47 -0.64
CA TYR A 366 -18.18 32.86 -1.92
C TYR A 366 -18.39 31.36 -1.82
N LEU A 367 -17.52 30.63 -1.09
CA LEU A 367 -17.70 29.20 -0.86
C LEU A 367 -19.01 28.89 -0.11
N LYS A 368 -19.35 29.67 0.91
CA LYS A 368 -20.62 29.51 1.61
C LYS A 368 -21.82 29.68 0.65
N ASN A 369 -21.74 30.65 -0.27
CA ASN A 369 -22.78 30.86 -1.26
C ASN A 369 -22.85 29.70 -2.28
N ILE A 370 -21.69 29.16 -2.71
CA ILE A 370 -21.63 27.99 -3.57
C ILE A 370 -22.25 26.78 -2.89
N PHE A 371 -21.91 26.53 -1.62
CA PHE A 371 -22.52 25.44 -0.83
C PHE A 371 -24.04 25.59 -0.67
N ALA A 372 -24.52 26.81 -0.54
CA ALA A 372 -25.98 27.07 -0.48
C ALA A 372 -26.70 26.80 -1.81
N LYS A 373 -25.99 26.79 -2.94
CA LYS A 373 -26.54 26.60 -4.30
C LYS A 373 -26.27 25.19 -4.86
N THR A 374 -25.37 24.43 -4.25
CA THR A 374 -24.97 23.09 -4.68
C THR A 374 -25.31 22.06 -3.60
N PRO A 375 -25.38 20.76 -3.92
CA PRO A 375 -25.58 19.71 -2.90
C PRO A 375 -24.33 19.43 -2.06
N CYS A 376 -23.40 20.38 -1.97
CA CYS A 376 -22.12 20.21 -1.28
C CYS A 376 -22.14 20.93 0.07
N SER A 377 -21.61 20.27 1.10
CA SER A 377 -21.45 20.82 2.46
C SER A 377 -20.00 21.10 2.83
N SER A 378 -19.06 20.61 2.01
CA SER A 378 -17.62 20.71 2.22
C SER A 378 -16.85 21.02 0.95
N GLN A 379 -15.59 21.50 1.11
CA GLN A 379 -14.69 21.73 -0.03
C GLN A 379 -14.37 20.42 -0.79
N VAL A 380 -14.32 19.31 -0.08
CA VAL A 380 -14.06 17.99 -0.69
C VAL A 380 -15.22 17.57 -1.58
N GLU A 381 -16.46 17.72 -1.10
CA GLU A 381 -17.66 17.42 -1.90
C GLU A 381 -17.78 18.37 -3.11
N LEU A 382 -17.48 19.65 -2.92
CA LEU A 382 -17.44 20.60 -4.03
C LEU A 382 -16.40 20.17 -5.08
N MET A 383 -15.20 19.79 -4.67
CA MET A 383 -14.16 19.32 -5.59
C MET A 383 -14.63 18.07 -6.36
N GLN A 384 -15.26 17.11 -5.68
CA GLN A 384 -15.82 15.90 -6.31
C GLN A 384 -16.89 16.27 -7.34
N LEU A 385 -17.80 17.18 -7.02
CA LEU A 385 -18.83 17.67 -7.93
C LEU A 385 -18.19 18.32 -9.16
N LEU A 386 -17.25 19.24 -8.98
CA LEU A 386 -16.58 19.94 -10.08
C LEU A 386 -15.78 18.97 -10.96
N MET A 387 -15.15 17.97 -10.39
CA MET A 387 -14.43 16.93 -11.12
C MET A 387 -15.36 16.03 -11.95
N SER A 388 -16.60 15.80 -11.50
CA SER A 388 -17.59 15.01 -12.24
C SER A 388 -18.21 15.75 -13.44
N ILE A 389 -18.13 17.09 -13.48
CA ILE A 389 -18.74 17.96 -14.49
C ILE A 389 -17.72 18.42 -15.54
N ARG A 390 -16.59 17.73 -15.68
CA ARG A 390 -15.57 18.06 -16.66
C ARG A 390 -16.14 17.99 -18.08
N SER A 391 -15.87 19.02 -18.88
CA SER A 391 -16.10 18.98 -20.32
C SER A 391 -15.16 17.94 -20.92
N SER A 392 -15.71 16.82 -21.42
CA SER A 392 -14.99 15.88 -22.27
C SER A 392 -14.89 16.53 -23.65
N TYR A 393 -13.70 16.94 -24.08
CA TYR A 393 -13.34 17.18 -25.46
C TYR A 393 -12.26 16.19 -25.83
#